data_0287ee27c52a94fbeb5efba05cc94ef5
#
_entry.id   0287ee27c52a94fbeb5efba05cc94ef5
#
_cell.length_a   1.000
_cell.length_b   1.000
_cell.length_c   1.000
_cell.angle_alpha   90.00
_cell.angle_beta   90.00
_cell.angle_gamma   90.00
#
_symmetry.space_group_name_H-M   'P 1'
#
loop_
_entity.id
_entity.type
_entity.pdbx_description
1 polymer ?
#
loop_
_entity_poly.entity_id
_entity_poly.type
_entity_poly.pdbx_seq_one_letter_code
_entity_poly.pdbx_strand_id
1 'polypeptide(L)'
;MDLFLTKDLTFSVNFGTRFEERRGSNTSESSTYSQTFYELNHTPGWLFPVSYEVQNGESTKTLYGGSSQYQSNIVAALAKGGYYRATNTINETNFVLDYKMDWLTKGLSAKGMVSFDYDSYYKKMFKADFATYELNDRDNYESMDAYNQFNSDGELAYSKENSTTYKLYMEAQVNYARQFGKHDVTAMV
;
A
#
# COMPACT_ATOMS: atom_id res chain seq x y z
N MET A 1 8.64 26.96 6.37
CA MET A 1 8.58 28.36 5.85
C MET A 1 8.13 29.25 6.99
N ASP A 2 8.88 30.32 7.27
CA ASP A 2 8.57 31.24 8.37
C ASP A 2 8.28 32.64 7.79
N LEU A 3 7.19 33.22 8.26
CA LEU A 3 6.72 34.56 7.89
C LEU A 3 6.74 35.43 9.14
N PHE A 4 7.59 36.45 9.14
CA PHE A 4 7.66 37.45 10.19
C PHE A 4 6.59 38.51 9.94
N LEU A 5 5.43 38.37 10.56
CA LEU A 5 4.30 39.27 10.38
C LEU A 5 4.57 40.61 11.07
N THR A 6 5.22 40.57 12.23
CA THR A 6 5.75 41.73 12.95
C THR A 6 7.07 41.31 13.60
N LYS A 7 7.76 42.25 14.28
CA LYS A 7 8.97 41.95 15.07
C LYS A 7 8.70 40.93 16.21
N ASP A 8 7.46 40.80 16.65
CA ASP A 8 7.07 39.98 17.79
C ASP A 8 6.15 38.80 17.41
N LEU A 9 5.68 38.74 16.16
CA LEU A 9 4.75 37.73 15.69
C LEU A 9 5.32 37.01 14.48
N THR A 10 5.51 35.69 14.62
CA THR A 10 5.99 34.78 13.58
C THR A 10 4.93 33.75 13.28
N PHE A 11 4.66 33.55 12.00
CA PHE A 11 3.81 32.47 11.50
C PHE A 11 4.66 31.49 10.72
N SER A 12 4.66 30.22 11.14
CA SER A 12 5.42 29.15 10.50
C SER A 12 4.48 28.13 9.90
N VAL A 13 4.80 27.71 8.67
CA VAL A 13 4.09 26.63 7.96
C VAL A 13 5.09 25.52 7.64
N ASN A 14 4.80 24.32 8.13
CA ASN A 14 5.51 23.11 7.76
C ASN A 14 4.55 22.23 6.99
N PHE A 15 4.93 21.89 5.77
CA PHE A 15 4.14 21.04 4.88
C PHE A 15 5.00 19.89 4.40
N GLY A 16 4.52 18.67 4.61
CA GLY A 16 5.10 17.42 4.12
C GLY A 16 4.08 16.66 3.28
N THR A 17 4.51 16.17 2.15
CA THR A 17 3.70 15.26 1.31
C THR A 17 4.51 14.03 0.98
N ARG A 18 3.88 12.86 1.12
CA ARG A 18 4.42 11.57 0.70
C ARG A 18 3.41 10.89 -0.23
N PHE A 19 3.90 10.53 -1.39
CA PHE A 19 3.13 9.82 -2.39
C PHE A 19 3.75 8.44 -2.60
N GLU A 20 2.99 7.39 -2.32
CA GLU A 20 3.41 6.01 -2.49
C GLU A 20 2.53 5.33 -3.53
N GLU A 21 3.16 4.71 -4.51
CA GLU A 21 2.50 3.87 -5.48
C GLU A 21 3.01 2.43 -5.37
N ARG A 22 2.09 1.48 -5.28
CA ARG A 22 2.38 0.04 -5.28
C ARG A 22 1.62 -0.62 -6.40
N ARG A 23 2.33 -1.48 -7.11
CA ARG A 23 1.77 -2.32 -8.17
C ARG A 23 2.23 -3.75 -7.98
N GLY A 24 1.37 -4.70 -8.26
CA GLY A 24 1.72 -6.11 -8.17
C GLY A 24 0.66 -6.99 -8.80
N SER A 25 0.96 -8.28 -8.86
CA SER A 25 -0.03 -9.29 -9.21
C SER A 25 -1.06 -9.42 -8.09
N ASN A 26 -2.25 -9.88 -8.42
CA ASN A 26 -3.32 -10.07 -7.44
C ASN A 26 -2.93 -11.07 -6.33
N THR A 27 -2.03 -12.02 -6.61
CA THR A 27 -1.49 -12.96 -5.62
C THR A 27 -0.59 -12.31 -4.60
N SER A 28 -0.12 -11.09 -4.86
CA SER A 28 0.86 -10.41 -4.04
C SER A 28 0.28 -9.47 -3.00
N GLU A 29 -1.01 -9.41 -2.80
CA GLU A 29 -1.62 -8.34 -2.05
C GLU A 29 -1.82 -8.55 -0.56
N SER A 30 -2.13 -9.76 -0.19
CA SER A 30 -2.47 -10.09 1.20
C SER A 30 -1.28 -10.67 1.92
N SER A 31 -0.44 -9.86 2.55
CA SER A 31 0.72 -10.41 3.30
C SER A 31 1.60 -11.39 2.51
N THR A 32 1.68 -11.28 1.46
CA THR A 32 1.84 -11.50 0.06
C THR A 32 3.11 -12.16 -0.36
N TYR A 33 4.20 -11.71 0.13
CA TYR A 33 5.40 -12.51 0.03
C TYR A 33 5.14 -13.87 0.66
N SER A 34 4.31 -13.93 1.70
CA SER A 34 3.95 -15.18 2.34
C SER A 34 3.14 -16.12 1.43
N GLN A 35 2.14 -15.62 0.67
CA GLN A 35 1.33 -16.51 -0.18
C GLN A 35 2.14 -17.05 -1.36
N THR A 36 2.88 -16.19 -2.07
CA THR A 36 3.72 -16.64 -3.17
C THR A 36 4.81 -17.60 -2.70
N PHE A 37 5.50 -17.29 -1.60
CA PHE A 37 6.50 -18.18 -1.02
C PHE A 37 5.88 -19.43 -0.41
N TYR A 38 4.71 -19.33 0.17
CA TYR A 38 3.97 -20.49 0.65
C TYR A 38 3.69 -21.46 -0.49
N GLU A 39 3.08 -21.00 -1.58
CA GLU A 39 2.78 -21.81 -2.76
C GLU A 39 4.05 -22.42 -3.38
N LEU A 40 5.11 -21.63 -3.54
CA LEU A 40 6.39 -22.13 -4.07
C LEU A 40 7.01 -23.23 -3.22
N ASN A 41 6.86 -23.18 -1.90
CA ASN A 41 7.43 -24.16 -0.98
C ASN A 41 6.50 -25.35 -0.72
N HIS A 42 5.19 -25.21 -0.91
CA HIS A 42 4.21 -26.25 -0.59
C HIS A 42 3.73 -27.01 -1.82
N THR A 43 3.90 -26.46 -3.03
CA THR A 43 3.58 -27.18 -4.26
C THR A 43 4.67 -28.20 -4.55
N PRO A 44 4.38 -29.54 -4.51
CA PRO A 44 5.39 -30.55 -4.80
C PRO A 44 5.79 -30.48 -6.27
N GLY A 45 7.07 -30.16 -6.54
CA GLY A 45 7.57 -29.98 -7.91
C GLY A 45 7.57 -31.25 -8.78
N TRP A 46 7.28 -32.41 -8.18
CA TRP A 46 7.14 -33.70 -8.89
C TRP A 46 5.68 -34.05 -9.24
N LEU A 47 4.70 -33.30 -8.69
CA LEU A 47 3.27 -33.65 -8.82
C LEU A 47 2.73 -33.36 -10.22
N PHE A 48 3.13 -32.22 -10.77
CA PHE A 48 2.81 -31.80 -12.14
C PHE A 48 3.85 -30.79 -12.64
N PRO A 49 4.07 -30.67 -13.96
CA PRO A 49 4.92 -29.63 -14.52
C PRO A 49 4.23 -28.25 -14.37
N VAL A 50 5.04 -27.20 -14.41
CA VAL A 50 4.52 -25.82 -14.33
C VAL A 50 3.52 -25.55 -15.45
N SER A 51 3.83 -26.01 -16.67
CA SER A 51 2.95 -25.85 -17.83
C SER A 51 3.18 -26.96 -18.84
N TYR A 52 2.18 -27.13 -19.71
CA TYR A 52 2.23 -27.97 -20.89
C TYR A 52 2.02 -27.11 -22.11
N GLU A 53 2.70 -27.44 -23.22
CA GLU A 53 2.47 -26.83 -24.52
C GLU A 53 1.67 -27.82 -25.39
N VAL A 54 0.47 -27.41 -25.78
CA VAL A 54 -0.44 -28.27 -26.54
C VAL A 54 -0.82 -27.59 -27.86
N GLN A 55 -0.88 -28.37 -28.93
CA GLN A 55 -1.32 -27.87 -30.23
C GLN A 55 -2.84 -27.64 -30.21
N ASN A 56 -3.23 -26.46 -30.64
CA ASN A 56 -4.63 -26.08 -30.81
C ASN A 56 -4.83 -25.51 -32.21
N GLY A 57 -5.01 -26.39 -33.16
CA GLY A 57 -5.01 -26.03 -34.58
C GLY A 57 -3.62 -25.55 -35.04
N GLU A 58 -3.53 -24.34 -35.59
CA GLU A 58 -2.27 -23.74 -36.05
C GLU A 58 -1.49 -23.01 -34.93
N SER A 59 -2.03 -22.93 -33.72
CA SER A 59 -1.41 -22.23 -32.58
C SER A 59 -1.06 -23.19 -31.44
N THR A 60 -0.02 -22.85 -30.69
CA THR A 60 0.32 -23.54 -29.47
C THR A 60 -0.35 -22.84 -28.29
N LYS A 61 -1.02 -23.62 -27.42
CA LYS A 61 -1.66 -23.15 -26.19
C LYS A 61 -0.87 -23.62 -24.99
N THR A 62 -0.54 -22.70 -24.08
CA THR A 62 0.07 -23.02 -22.79
C THR A 62 -1.02 -23.38 -21.79
N LEU A 63 -0.97 -24.59 -21.23
CA LEU A 63 -1.83 -25.07 -20.16
C LEU A 63 -1.01 -25.09 -18.86
N TYR A 64 -1.52 -24.45 -17.82
CA TYR A 64 -0.83 -24.47 -16.53
C TYR A 64 -1.16 -25.75 -15.75
N GLY A 65 -0.14 -26.41 -15.22
CA GLY A 65 -0.28 -27.67 -14.51
C GLY A 65 -1.05 -27.51 -13.20
N GLY A 66 -1.77 -28.57 -12.88
CA GLY A 66 -2.49 -28.77 -11.63
C GLY A 66 -2.78 -30.24 -11.44
N SER A 67 -3.39 -30.61 -10.34
CA SER A 67 -3.88 -31.98 -10.08
C SER A 67 -5.18 -31.93 -9.31
N SER A 68 -5.86 -33.08 -9.24
CA SER A 68 -7.08 -33.23 -8.44
C SER A 68 -6.88 -32.90 -6.95
N GLN A 69 -5.67 -33.07 -6.43
CA GLN A 69 -5.30 -32.74 -5.05
C GLN A 69 -4.77 -31.32 -4.89
N TYR A 70 -4.21 -30.72 -5.94
CA TYR A 70 -3.56 -29.42 -5.91
C TYR A 70 -3.88 -28.62 -7.17
N GLN A 71 -4.92 -27.82 -7.09
CA GLN A 71 -5.44 -27.05 -8.22
C GLN A 71 -4.81 -25.65 -8.36
N SER A 72 -3.90 -25.31 -7.46
CA SER A 72 -3.18 -24.03 -7.48
C SER A 72 -1.93 -24.13 -8.33
N ASN A 73 -1.66 -23.08 -9.12
CA ASN A 73 -0.42 -22.93 -9.87
C ASN A 73 0.03 -21.48 -9.76
N ILE A 74 1.14 -21.25 -9.05
CA ILE A 74 1.61 -19.90 -8.75
C ILE A 74 2.02 -19.13 -10.02
N VAL A 75 2.55 -19.83 -11.03
CA VAL A 75 2.94 -19.19 -12.30
C VAL A 75 1.69 -18.76 -13.07
N ALA A 76 0.65 -19.59 -13.10
CA ALA A 76 -0.64 -19.22 -13.67
C ALA A 76 -1.26 -18.03 -12.93
N ALA A 77 -1.23 -18.06 -11.61
CA ALA A 77 -1.74 -16.98 -10.77
C ALA A 77 -1.02 -15.64 -11.04
N LEU A 78 0.30 -15.67 -11.21
CA LEU A 78 1.10 -14.48 -11.57
C LEU A 78 0.83 -14.00 -12.99
N ALA A 79 0.61 -14.92 -13.93
CA ALA A 79 0.42 -14.58 -15.34
C ALA A 79 -1.02 -14.17 -15.70
N LYS A 80 -2.03 -14.84 -15.08
CA LYS A 80 -3.44 -14.69 -15.42
C LYS A 80 -4.33 -14.17 -14.31
N GLY A 81 -3.90 -14.31 -13.03
CA GLY A 81 -4.70 -13.97 -11.86
C GLY A 81 -5.03 -12.48 -11.69
N GLY A 82 -4.52 -11.63 -12.57
CA GLY A 82 -4.76 -10.19 -12.54
C GLY A 82 -3.71 -9.40 -11.77
N TYR A 83 -4.01 -8.13 -11.51
CA TYR A 83 -3.07 -7.19 -10.90
C TYR A 83 -3.78 -6.16 -10.02
N TYR A 84 -3.02 -5.49 -9.18
CA TYR A 84 -3.50 -4.33 -8.43
C TYR A 84 -2.59 -3.12 -8.60
N ARG A 85 -3.18 -1.96 -8.39
CA ARG A 85 -2.49 -0.69 -8.24
C ARG A 85 -3.06 0.03 -7.03
N ALA A 86 -2.22 0.30 -6.06
CA ALA A 86 -2.56 1.04 -4.87
C ALA A 86 -1.75 2.34 -4.80
N THR A 87 -2.43 3.41 -4.41
CA THR A 87 -1.83 4.73 -4.21
C THR A 87 -2.14 5.17 -2.79
N ASN A 88 -1.11 5.58 -2.05
CA ASN A 88 -1.25 6.19 -0.74
C ASN A 88 -0.69 7.61 -0.78
N THR A 89 -1.50 8.59 -0.41
CA THR A 89 -1.12 10.00 -0.34
C THR A 89 -1.24 10.47 1.10
N ILE A 90 -0.12 10.83 1.69
CA ILE A 90 -0.03 11.30 3.07
C ILE A 90 0.41 12.76 3.03
N ASN A 91 -0.41 13.63 3.59
CA ASN A 91 -0.11 15.05 3.75
C ASN A 91 -0.10 15.37 5.23
N GLU A 92 0.97 16.00 5.69
CA GLU A 92 1.16 16.47 7.05
C GLU A 92 1.40 17.96 7.01
N THR A 93 0.55 18.73 7.68
CA THR A 93 0.64 20.20 7.64
C THR A 93 0.54 20.75 9.06
N ASN A 94 1.53 21.55 9.43
CA ASN A 94 1.56 22.25 10.72
C ASN A 94 1.57 23.73 10.49
N PHE A 95 0.65 24.42 11.13
CA PHE A 95 0.60 25.88 11.23
C PHE A 95 0.96 26.26 12.65
N VAL A 96 1.99 27.08 12.82
CA VAL A 96 2.47 27.53 14.12
C VAL A 96 2.47 29.06 14.15
N LEU A 97 1.91 29.61 15.21
CA LEU A 97 1.91 31.02 15.49
C LEU A 97 2.67 31.26 16.80
N ASP A 98 3.79 31.94 16.71
CA ASP A 98 4.60 32.35 17.86
C ASP A 98 4.47 33.84 18.07
N TYR A 99 4.09 34.24 19.28
CA TYR A 99 3.91 35.65 19.66
C TYR A 99 4.70 35.98 20.92
N LYS A 100 5.66 36.92 20.77
CA LYS A 100 6.40 37.47 21.90
C LYS A 100 5.60 38.58 22.55
N MET A 101 5.40 38.49 23.85
CA MET A 101 4.57 39.42 24.64
C MET A 101 5.44 40.21 25.61
N ASP A 102 6.67 40.58 25.23
CA ASP A 102 7.59 41.37 26.06
C ASP A 102 7.02 42.75 26.43
N TRP A 103 6.03 43.22 25.67
CA TRP A 103 5.30 44.45 25.96
C TRP A 103 4.44 44.32 27.24
N LEU A 104 3.95 43.10 27.56
CA LEU A 104 3.17 42.81 28.77
C LEU A 104 4.10 42.50 29.93
N THR A 105 5.01 41.56 29.70
CA THR A 105 6.08 41.22 30.67
C THR A 105 7.26 40.60 29.93
N LYS A 106 8.50 41.02 30.31
CA LYS A 106 9.70 40.52 29.67
C LYS A 106 9.82 39.02 29.83
N GLY A 107 10.05 38.29 28.72
CA GLY A 107 10.23 36.86 28.70
C GLY A 107 8.94 36.09 28.59
N LEU A 108 7.79 36.73 28.38
CA LEU A 108 6.51 36.06 28.11
C LEU A 108 6.33 35.83 26.61
N SER A 109 5.85 34.66 26.23
CA SER A 109 5.47 34.36 24.87
C SER A 109 4.28 33.38 24.85
N ALA A 110 3.50 33.43 23.76
CA ALA A 110 2.45 32.46 23.48
C ALA A 110 2.74 31.75 22.17
N LYS A 111 2.39 30.47 22.10
CA LYS A 111 2.48 29.65 20.91
C LYS A 111 1.12 28.98 20.67
N GLY A 112 0.62 29.08 19.45
CA GLY A 112 -0.50 28.32 18.97
C GLY A 112 -0.06 27.39 17.85
N MET A 113 -0.54 26.15 17.84
CA MET A 113 -0.28 25.20 16.76
C MET A 113 -1.57 24.53 16.32
N VAL A 114 -1.74 24.42 15.01
CA VAL A 114 -2.78 23.60 14.38
C VAL A 114 -2.06 22.65 13.44
N SER A 115 -2.25 21.35 13.65
CA SER A 115 -1.75 20.29 12.80
C SER A 115 -2.93 19.61 12.09
N PHE A 116 -2.79 19.43 10.78
CA PHE A 116 -3.76 18.74 9.95
C PHE A 116 -3.05 17.65 9.14
N ASP A 117 -3.38 16.39 9.45
CA ASP A 117 -2.89 15.23 8.74
C ASP A 117 -4.02 14.64 7.90
N TYR A 118 -3.70 14.35 6.64
CA TYR A 118 -4.58 13.74 5.67
C TYR A 118 -3.92 12.52 5.06
N ASP A 119 -4.52 11.35 5.21
CA ASP A 119 -4.10 10.09 4.62
C ASP A 119 -5.21 9.59 3.69
N SER A 120 -4.88 9.36 2.41
CA SER A 120 -5.80 8.86 1.41
C SER A 120 -5.21 7.64 0.72
N TYR A 121 -5.80 6.49 0.97
CA TYR A 121 -5.50 5.24 0.32
C TYR A 121 -6.51 4.95 -0.77
N TYR A 122 -6.04 4.69 -1.98
CA TYR A 122 -6.86 4.30 -3.11
C TYR A 122 -6.26 3.11 -3.83
N LYS A 123 -7.06 2.07 -4.05
CA LYS A 123 -6.64 0.84 -4.68
C LYS A 123 -7.62 0.42 -5.76
N LYS A 124 -7.07 0.02 -6.89
CA LYS A 124 -7.74 -0.70 -7.97
C LYS A 124 -7.20 -2.11 -8.04
N MET A 125 -8.08 -3.07 -8.09
CA MET A 125 -7.73 -4.47 -8.23
C MET A 125 -8.50 -5.08 -9.41
N PHE A 126 -7.77 -5.80 -10.22
CA PHE A 126 -8.29 -6.61 -11.32
C PHE A 126 -7.98 -8.07 -10.98
N LYS A 127 -8.99 -8.90 -10.88
CA LYS A 127 -8.87 -10.32 -10.53
C LYS A 127 -9.50 -11.16 -11.63
N ALA A 128 -8.80 -12.20 -12.06
CA ALA A 128 -9.36 -13.24 -12.92
C ALA A 128 -9.09 -14.61 -12.33
N ASP A 129 -10.05 -15.50 -12.47
CA ASP A 129 -9.84 -16.92 -12.21
C ASP A 129 -9.17 -17.54 -13.45
N PHE A 130 -8.45 -18.63 -13.25
CA PHE A 130 -7.71 -19.30 -14.31
C PHE A 130 -7.86 -20.82 -14.19
N ALA A 131 -7.84 -21.49 -15.35
CA ALA A 131 -7.87 -22.93 -15.43
C ALA A 131 -6.48 -23.53 -15.15
N THR A 132 -6.46 -24.67 -14.48
CA THR A 132 -5.30 -25.57 -14.38
C THR A 132 -5.64 -26.94 -14.94
N TYR A 133 -4.64 -27.71 -15.32
CA TYR A 133 -4.80 -28.92 -16.10
C TYR A 133 -3.95 -30.06 -15.56
N GLU A 134 -4.51 -31.26 -15.56
CA GLU A 134 -3.82 -32.50 -15.24
C GLU A 134 -3.77 -33.41 -16.48
N LEU A 135 -2.58 -33.88 -16.84
CA LEU A 135 -2.42 -34.82 -17.96
C LEU A 135 -2.88 -36.22 -17.55
N ASN A 136 -3.92 -36.73 -18.20
CA ASN A 136 -4.48 -38.07 -17.97
C ASN A 136 -4.03 -39.09 -18.99
N ASP A 137 -3.89 -38.69 -20.25
CA ASP A 137 -3.51 -39.58 -21.34
C ASP A 137 -2.11 -39.16 -21.87
N ARG A 138 -1.10 -39.93 -21.49
CA ARG A 138 0.29 -39.68 -21.88
C ARG A 138 0.61 -39.98 -23.33
N ASP A 139 -0.21 -40.84 -23.96
CA ASP A 139 0.02 -41.22 -25.35
C ASP A 139 -0.49 -40.15 -26.33
N ASN A 140 -1.44 -39.33 -25.87
CA ASN A 140 -2.05 -38.25 -26.67
C ASN A 140 -1.78 -36.86 -26.12
N TYR A 141 -0.66 -36.64 -25.44
CA TYR A 141 -0.31 -35.40 -24.71
C TYR A 141 -0.31 -34.12 -25.58
N GLU A 142 -0.32 -34.27 -26.90
CA GLU A 142 -0.42 -33.14 -27.84
C GLU A 142 -1.87 -32.67 -28.05
N SER A 143 -2.86 -33.47 -27.64
CA SER A 143 -4.30 -33.15 -27.75
C SER A 143 -4.85 -32.52 -26.45
N MET A 144 -5.75 -31.56 -26.59
CA MET A 144 -6.49 -31.01 -25.46
C MET A 144 -7.33 -32.06 -24.72
N ASP A 145 -7.80 -33.12 -25.41
CA ASP A 145 -8.62 -34.15 -24.83
C ASP A 145 -7.86 -35.06 -23.84
N ALA A 146 -6.52 -34.98 -23.84
CA ALA A 146 -5.67 -35.70 -22.91
C ALA A 146 -5.61 -35.07 -21.52
N TYR A 147 -6.23 -33.91 -21.32
CA TYR A 147 -6.11 -33.13 -20.10
C TYR A 147 -7.45 -32.97 -19.40
N ASN A 148 -7.45 -33.21 -18.09
CA ASN A 148 -8.55 -32.79 -17.21
C ASN A 148 -8.36 -31.34 -16.83
N GLN A 149 -9.38 -30.54 -17.05
CA GLN A 149 -9.41 -29.15 -16.65
C GLN A 149 -10.01 -29.00 -15.24
N PHE A 150 -9.32 -28.27 -14.38
CA PHE A 150 -9.83 -27.80 -13.10
C PHE A 150 -10.03 -26.28 -13.20
N ASN A 151 -11.14 -25.83 -12.64
CA ASN A 151 -11.59 -24.44 -12.74
C ASN A 151 -11.82 -24.01 -14.20
N SER A 152 -12.11 -22.76 -14.42
CA SER A 152 -12.27 -22.15 -15.73
C SER A 152 -11.55 -20.81 -15.78
N ASP A 153 -11.08 -20.43 -16.95
CA ASP A 153 -10.65 -19.06 -17.17
C ASP A 153 -11.85 -18.13 -16.99
N GLY A 154 -11.73 -17.17 -16.10
CA GLY A 154 -12.74 -16.17 -15.79
C GLY A 154 -12.48 -14.83 -16.48
N GLU A 155 -13.53 -14.03 -16.57
CA GLU A 155 -13.39 -12.65 -16.99
C GLU A 155 -12.68 -11.81 -15.91
N LEU A 156 -12.04 -10.74 -16.35
CA LEU A 156 -11.31 -9.84 -15.46
C LEU A 156 -12.31 -9.01 -14.63
N ALA A 157 -12.51 -9.40 -13.38
CA ALA A 157 -13.33 -8.66 -12.43
C ALA A 157 -12.58 -7.43 -11.88
N TYR A 158 -13.28 -6.31 -11.80
CA TYR A 158 -12.75 -5.05 -11.27
C TYR A 158 -13.33 -4.76 -9.90
N SER A 159 -12.45 -4.40 -8.97
CA SER A 159 -12.84 -3.86 -7.67
C SER A 159 -12.01 -2.63 -7.31
N LYS A 160 -12.57 -1.77 -6.48
CA LYS A 160 -11.89 -0.61 -5.93
C LYS A 160 -12.08 -0.52 -4.43
N GLU A 161 -11.05 -0.05 -3.76
CA GLU A 161 -11.06 0.28 -2.35
C GLU A 161 -10.60 1.72 -2.19
N ASN A 162 -11.27 2.47 -1.33
CA ASN A 162 -10.92 3.82 -0.99
C ASN A 162 -11.07 4.02 0.52
N SER A 163 -10.05 4.54 1.14
CA SER A 163 -10.07 4.91 2.55
C SER A 163 -9.42 6.27 2.72
N THR A 164 -10.07 7.13 3.49
CA THR A 164 -9.56 8.46 3.79
C THR A 164 -9.64 8.69 5.28
N THR A 165 -8.54 9.11 5.86
CA THR A 165 -8.43 9.46 7.28
C THR A 165 -7.85 10.86 7.39
N TYR A 166 -8.40 11.65 8.28
CA TYR A 166 -7.84 12.95 8.63
C TYR A 166 -7.78 13.09 10.14
N LYS A 167 -6.76 13.80 10.60
CA LYS A 167 -6.57 14.13 12.01
C LYS A 167 -6.34 15.63 12.13
N LEU A 168 -6.99 16.22 13.09
CA LEU A 168 -6.81 17.62 13.46
C LEU A 168 -6.29 17.65 14.91
N TYR A 169 -5.17 18.29 15.11
CA TYR A 169 -4.60 18.54 16.43
C TYR A 169 -4.45 20.05 16.65
N MET A 170 -4.79 20.52 17.82
CA MET A 170 -4.64 21.93 18.21
C MET A 170 -3.96 22.02 19.56
N GLU A 171 -3.03 22.94 19.68
CA GLU A 171 -2.29 23.20 20.90
C GLU A 171 -2.17 24.72 21.12
N ALA A 172 -2.31 25.14 22.35
CA ALA A 172 -2.01 26.49 22.78
C ALA A 172 -1.10 26.43 24.01
N GLN A 173 -0.05 27.20 24.00
CA GLN A 173 0.98 27.19 25.03
C GLN A 173 1.36 28.60 25.41
N VAL A 174 1.54 28.86 26.69
CA VAL A 174 2.11 30.10 27.20
C VAL A 174 3.43 29.79 27.89
N ASN A 175 4.48 30.48 27.48
CA ASN A 175 5.83 30.32 28.00
C ASN A 175 6.28 31.56 28.71
N TYR A 176 6.97 31.43 29.82
CA TYR A 176 7.66 32.47 30.51
C TYR A 176 9.09 32.04 30.78
N ALA A 177 10.06 32.86 30.39
CA ALA A 177 11.46 32.60 30.63
C ALA A 177 12.17 33.94 30.97
N ARG A 178 12.64 34.09 32.20
CA ARG A 178 13.30 35.31 32.64
C ARG A 178 14.38 35.07 33.67
N GLN A 179 15.48 35.79 33.54
CA GLN A 179 16.56 35.78 34.51
C GLN A 179 16.41 36.94 35.51
N PHE A 180 16.47 36.59 36.80
CA PHE A 180 16.45 37.53 37.92
C PHE A 180 17.78 37.43 38.67
N GLY A 181 18.70 38.31 38.34
CA GLY A 181 20.04 38.27 38.88
C GLY A 181 20.78 36.97 38.54
N LYS A 182 20.98 36.07 39.54
CA LYS A 182 21.62 34.77 39.36
C LYS A 182 20.61 33.61 39.21
N HIS A 183 19.32 33.90 39.21
CA HIS A 183 18.24 32.89 39.15
C HIS A 183 17.55 32.96 37.80
N ASP A 184 17.44 31.81 37.14
CA ASP A 184 16.68 31.64 35.91
C ASP A 184 15.32 30.98 36.27
N VAL A 185 14.23 31.62 35.85
CA VAL A 185 12.87 31.16 36.06
C VAL A 185 12.24 30.84 34.73
N THR A 186 11.79 29.59 34.54
CA THR A 186 11.05 29.14 33.36
C THR A 186 9.75 28.50 33.80
N ALA A 187 8.67 28.80 33.10
CA ALA A 187 7.36 28.21 33.29
C ALA A 187 6.69 27.99 31.95
N MET A 188 5.87 26.97 31.88
CA MET A 188 5.11 26.62 30.67
C MET A 188 3.74 26.07 31.08
N VAL A 189 2.71 26.52 30.43
CA VAL A 189 1.34 26.05 30.55
C VAL A 189 0.77 25.80 29.18
#